data_51f54bbb5281182b71d153cbd573429c
#
_entry.id   51f54bbb5281182b71d153cbd573429c
#
_cell.length_a   1.000
_cell.length_b   1.000
_cell.length_c   1.000
_cell.angle_alpha   90.00
_cell.angle_beta   90.00
_cell.angle_gamma   90.00
#
_symmetry.space_group_name_H-M   'P 1'
#
loop_
_entity.id
_entity.type
_entity.pdbx_description
1 polymer ?
#
loop_
_entity_poly.entity_id
_entity_poly.type
_entity_poly.pdbx_seq_one_letter_code
_entity_poly.pdbx_strand_id
1 'polypeptide(L)'
;MEYEKIPYSSFMWKLGTTSFRTKEFNYKTEMQLALLDDFWKIPENANQGWEKKYMAPGQKDIYEIKVRYYDYLVENGFMEGGEPWDRKYKTAREKTSGLYDMGLVNENHRLTEAGQYLLEISRTRSYNEKTELGISYDSILYLGQLLKTSLKIGKNIVRPLIVVLYLITKLDYLSYDEFRYLVPLCTDDFSTSYISELIQQLRAGKGNIDDTIKDFLLSKQNYKAGLERFVNNEYSPELLLSVGMNRKSANYDKPYVALYEDLYKVYMEQDYSKVEALLVDLSSFQSSISKKWKKILFKSAMKATIKKQGEAVLKALPVGVLDSEESFRRFFYLTMHLFKAKATLEDYLDLNRRYLGLTNCFVFTDEHVTLDVVPKQFFAKAID
;
A
#
# COMPACT_ATOMS: atom_id res chain seq x y z
N MET A 1 -18.93 -26.05 9.97
CA MET A 1 -17.61 -26.53 9.46
C MET A 1 -16.67 -25.35 9.58
N GLU A 2 -15.50 -25.52 10.20
CA GLU A 2 -14.51 -24.44 10.29
C GLU A 2 -13.62 -24.49 9.04
N TYR A 3 -13.53 -23.39 8.29
CA TYR A 3 -12.73 -23.31 7.08
C TYR A 3 -11.36 -22.75 7.42
N GLU A 4 -10.30 -23.43 6.98
CA GLU A 4 -8.95 -22.88 7.03
C GLU A 4 -8.87 -21.63 6.14
N LYS A 5 -8.29 -20.56 6.69
CA LYS A 5 -8.12 -19.31 5.95
C LYS A 5 -7.11 -19.50 4.82
N ILE A 6 -7.49 -19.07 3.61
CA ILE A 6 -6.58 -19.10 2.45
C ILE A 6 -5.38 -18.18 2.72
N PRO A 7 -4.13 -18.68 2.57
CA PRO A 7 -2.94 -17.88 2.80
C PRO A 7 -2.91 -16.61 1.94
N TYR A 8 -2.60 -15.48 2.56
CA TYR A 8 -2.47 -14.22 1.85
C TYR A 8 -1.23 -14.23 0.94
N SER A 9 -1.43 -13.84 -0.32
CA SER A 9 -0.35 -13.52 -1.24
C SER A 9 -0.47 -12.05 -1.67
N SER A 10 0.65 -11.32 -1.61
CA SER A 10 0.64 -9.91 -2.02
C SER A 10 0.39 -9.81 -3.52
N PHE A 11 -0.44 -8.87 -3.92
CA PHE A 11 -0.78 -8.60 -5.32
C PHE A 11 -0.07 -7.35 -5.87
N MET A 12 0.64 -6.61 -5.02
CA MET A 12 1.27 -5.34 -5.38
C MET A 12 2.60 -5.15 -4.67
N TRP A 13 3.45 -4.33 -5.26
CA TRP A 13 4.60 -3.77 -4.56
C TRP A 13 4.27 -2.43 -3.89
N LYS A 14 5.08 -2.02 -2.93
CA LYS A 14 4.97 -0.76 -2.21
C LYS A 14 6.31 -0.36 -1.62
N LEU A 15 6.61 0.93 -1.62
CA LEU A 15 7.79 1.48 -0.97
C LEU A 15 7.45 1.91 0.46
N GLY A 16 8.31 1.56 1.40
CA GLY A 16 8.22 1.97 2.79
C GLY A 16 6.98 1.50 3.55
N THR A 17 6.73 2.16 4.68
CA THR A 17 5.58 1.90 5.56
C THR A 17 4.74 3.15 5.75
N THR A 18 3.43 2.97 5.92
CA THR A 18 2.48 4.09 6.14
C THR A 18 2.73 4.84 7.45
N SER A 19 3.50 4.27 8.36
CA SER A 19 3.88 4.91 9.63
C SER A 19 4.93 6.02 9.48
N PHE A 20 5.59 6.11 8.32
CA PHE A 20 6.57 7.16 8.04
C PHE A 20 6.09 8.09 6.92
N ARG A 21 4.84 8.58 7.05
CA ARG A 21 4.29 9.65 6.21
C ARG A 21 4.61 10.98 6.86
N THR A 22 5.62 11.70 6.37
CA THR A 22 6.00 13.00 6.89
C THR A 22 6.12 14.02 5.77
N LYS A 23 5.85 15.29 6.09
CA LYS A 23 6.26 16.41 5.24
C LYS A 23 7.79 16.46 5.20
N GLU A 24 8.36 17.08 4.18
CA GLU A 24 9.82 17.24 4.04
C GLU A 24 10.53 15.88 4.20
N PHE A 25 10.12 14.92 3.40
CA PHE A 25 10.51 13.52 3.54
C PHE A 25 12.01 13.30 3.46
N ASN A 26 12.73 14.01 2.56
CA ASN A 26 14.18 14.03 2.46
C ASN A 26 14.85 14.51 3.76
N TYR A 27 14.45 15.69 4.23
CA TYR A 27 14.98 16.26 5.48
C TYR A 27 14.78 15.33 6.69
N LYS A 28 13.58 14.75 6.82
CA LYS A 28 13.28 13.80 7.90
C LYS A 28 14.06 12.50 7.77
N THR A 29 14.33 12.03 6.56
CA THR A 29 15.18 10.85 6.31
C THR A 29 16.62 11.12 6.75
N GLU A 30 17.18 12.25 6.38
CA GLU A 30 18.55 12.65 6.73
C GLU A 30 18.70 12.94 8.23
N MET A 31 17.71 13.64 8.82
CA MET A 31 17.67 13.86 10.27
C MET A 31 17.65 12.52 11.03
N GLN A 32 16.89 11.56 10.54
CA GLN A 32 16.81 10.24 11.17
C GLN A 32 18.12 9.46 11.05
N LEU A 33 18.84 9.59 9.92
CA LEU A 33 20.20 9.02 9.78
C LEU A 33 21.17 9.62 10.79
N ALA A 34 21.16 10.95 10.98
CA ALA A 34 21.99 11.63 11.95
C ALA A 34 21.68 11.14 13.38
N LEU A 35 20.41 11.11 13.75
CA LEU A 35 19.99 10.62 15.06
C LEU A 35 20.36 9.16 15.29
N LEU A 36 20.28 8.32 14.26
CA LEU A 36 20.64 6.91 14.37
C LEU A 36 22.17 6.74 14.51
N ASP A 37 22.95 7.51 13.77
CA ASP A 37 24.41 7.56 13.90
C ASP A 37 24.85 7.97 15.30
N ASP A 38 24.24 9.04 15.84
CA ASP A 38 24.56 9.55 17.18
C ASP A 38 24.05 8.59 18.29
N PHE A 39 22.89 7.97 18.11
CA PHE A 39 22.38 6.95 19.03
C PHE A 39 23.35 5.78 19.19
N TRP A 40 23.98 5.34 18.09
CA TRP A 40 24.94 4.24 18.13
C TRP A 40 26.30 4.62 18.73
N LYS A 41 26.64 5.91 18.82
CA LYS A 41 27.86 6.40 19.50
C LYS A 41 27.72 6.44 21.01
N ILE A 42 26.52 6.35 21.56
CA ILE A 42 26.29 6.24 23.00
C ILE A 42 26.90 4.91 23.48
N PRO A 43 27.81 4.92 24.48
CA PRO A 43 28.56 3.74 24.90
C PRO A 43 27.68 2.52 25.25
N GLU A 44 26.56 2.74 25.89
CA GLU A 44 25.60 1.72 26.30
C GLU A 44 24.89 1.04 25.13
N ASN A 45 24.84 1.72 23.97
CA ASN A 45 24.20 1.23 22.76
C ASN A 45 25.21 0.65 21.77
N ALA A 46 26.47 1.08 21.82
CA ALA A 46 27.50 0.80 20.81
C ALA A 46 27.66 -0.69 20.46
N ASN A 47 27.55 -1.57 21.45
CA ASN A 47 27.71 -3.01 21.29
C ASN A 47 26.39 -3.80 21.30
N GLN A 48 25.24 -3.10 21.25
CA GLN A 48 23.92 -3.76 21.25
C GLN A 48 23.50 -4.19 19.83
N GLY A 49 22.71 -5.29 19.76
CA GLY A 49 22.09 -5.74 18.52
C GLY A 49 20.67 -5.19 18.36
N TRP A 50 20.30 -4.74 17.16
CA TRP A 50 18.97 -4.23 16.87
C TRP A 50 17.85 -5.24 17.11
N GLU A 51 18.09 -6.52 16.78
CA GLU A 51 17.13 -7.62 16.96
C GLU A 51 17.28 -8.37 18.28
N LYS A 52 18.14 -7.89 19.20
CA LYS A 52 18.31 -8.52 20.51
C LYS A 52 17.02 -8.40 21.31
N LYS A 53 16.44 -9.54 21.64
CA LYS A 53 15.24 -9.65 22.46
C LYS A 53 15.63 -9.73 23.93
N TYR A 54 14.90 -9.02 24.77
CA TYR A 54 14.89 -9.21 26.21
C TYR A 54 13.61 -9.93 26.61
N MET A 55 13.72 -11.11 27.21
CA MET A 55 12.59 -11.86 27.73
C MET A 55 12.56 -11.73 29.26
N ALA A 56 11.65 -10.93 29.77
CA ALA A 56 11.30 -11.01 31.18
C ALA A 56 10.34 -12.21 31.38
N PRO A 57 10.46 -12.98 32.46
CA PRO A 57 9.55 -14.09 32.74
C PRO A 57 8.08 -13.63 32.72
N GLY A 58 7.26 -14.27 31.85
CA GLY A 58 5.82 -13.97 31.73
C GLY A 58 5.46 -12.76 30.87
N GLN A 59 6.41 -12.09 30.20
CA GLN A 59 6.15 -10.96 29.31
C GLN A 59 6.42 -11.31 27.84
N LYS A 60 5.76 -10.51 26.92
CA LYS A 60 6.06 -10.58 25.48
C LYS A 60 7.50 -10.13 25.22
N ASP A 61 8.09 -10.70 24.16
CA ASP A 61 9.41 -10.30 23.64
C ASP A 61 9.53 -8.78 23.53
N ILE A 62 10.54 -8.22 24.20
CA ILE A 62 10.83 -6.79 24.18
C ILE A 62 12.18 -6.59 23.51
N TYR A 63 12.20 -5.68 22.57
CA TYR A 63 13.42 -5.25 21.90
C TYR A 63 13.94 -3.98 22.58
N GLU A 64 14.73 -4.16 23.65
CA GLU A 64 15.18 -3.08 24.52
C GLU A 64 15.83 -1.94 23.73
N ILE A 65 16.72 -2.24 22.79
CA ILE A 65 17.42 -1.23 21.99
C ILE A 65 16.43 -0.42 21.09
N LYS A 66 15.37 -1.05 20.60
CA LYS A 66 14.33 -0.36 19.83
C LYS A 66 13.49 0.56 20.72
N VAL A 67 13.24 0.16 21.97
CA VAL A 67 12.54 1.01 22.96
C VAL A 67 13.40 2.23 23.31
N ARG A 68 14.69 2.01 23.58
CA ARG A 68 15.64 3.11 23.82
C ARG A 68 15.73 4.07 22.62
N TYR A 69 15.76 3.53 21.40
CA TYR A 69 15.78 4.36 20.21
C TYR A 69 14.48 5.17 20.04
N TYR A 70 13.33 4.59 20.35
CA TYR A 70 12.07 5.33 20.38
C TYR A 70 12.15 6.53 21.34
N ASP A 71 12.59 6.29 22.59
CA ASP A 71 12.72 7.35 23.59
C ASP A 71 13.72 8.42 23.13
N TYR A 72 14.84 8.01 22.56
CA TYR A 72 15.84 8.91 21.97
C TYR A 72 15.26 9.79 20.83
N LEU A 73 14.42 9.24 19.97
CA LEU A 73 13.74 10.01 18.92
C LEU A 73 12.79 11.07 19.50
N VAL A 74 12.09 10.73 20.57
CA VAL A 74 11.18 11.66 21.29
C VAL A 74 11.98 12.77 21.97
N GLU A 75 13.03 12.42 22.71
CA GLU A 75 13.91 13.36 23.43
C GLU A 75 14.58 14.36 22.48
N ASN A 76 14.91 13.93 21.26
CA ASN A 76 15.50 14.79 20.23
C ASN A 76 14.45 15.47 19.30
N GLY A 77 13.18 15.45 19.67
CA GLY A 77 12.12 16.18 18.96
C GLY A 77 11.82 15.67 17.53
N PHE A 78 12.25 14.46 17.20
CA PHE A 78 11.96 13.86 15.90
C PHE A 78 10.49 13.49 15.75
N MET A 79 9.86 13.10 16.84
CA MET A 79 8.45 12.69 16.90
C MET A 79 7.86 12.98 18.28
N GLU A 80 6.53 13.05 18.35
CA GLU A 80 5.80 13.12 19.61
C GLU A 80 5.87 11.77 20.34
N GLY A 81 5.92 11.83 21.68
CA GLY A 81 5.85 10.68 22.56
C GLY A 81 4.42 10.20 22.82
N GLY A 82 4.27 9.27 23.77
CA GLY A 82 2.95 8.82 24.23
C GLY A 82 2.59 7.39 23.84
N GLU A 83 3.43 6.69 23.09
CA GLU A 83 3.20 5.28 22.81
C GLU A 83 3.32 4.43 24.10
N PRO A 84 2.39 3.47 24.29
CA PRO A 84 2.54 2.46 25.33
C PRO A 84 3.85 1.70 25.17
N TRP A 85 4.44 1.29 26.29
CA TRP A 85 5.77 0.68 26.31
C TRP A 85 5.88 -0.55 25.38
N ASP A 86 4.84 -1.38 25.31
CA ASP A 86 4.75 -2.57 24.45
C ASP A 86 4.62 -2.26 22.94
N ARG A 87 4.46 -0.98 22.56
CA ARG A 87 4.38 -0.53 21.16
C ARG A 87 5.59 0.28 20.72
N LYS A 88 6.37 0.83 21.63
CA LYS A 88 7.55 1.65 21.31
C LYS A 88 8.51 0.97 20.34
N TYR A 89 8.83 -0.33 20.57
CA TYR A 89 9.71 -1.08 19.69
C TYR A 89 9.16 -1.22 18.26
N LYS A 90 7.84 -1.33 18.13
CA LYS A 90 7.19 -1.41 16.82
C LYS A 90 7.29 -0.08 16.09
N THR A 91 7.03 1.03 16.77
CA THR A 91 7.14 2.37 16.20
C THR A 91 8.57 2.69 15.78
N ALA A 92 9.58 2.37 16.61
CA ALA A 92 11.00 2.52 16.25
C ALA A 92 11.35 1.76 14.96
N ARG A 93 10.94 0.48 14.86
CA ARG A 93 11.14 -0.34 13.65
C ARG A 93 10.45 0.25 12.43
N GLU A 94 9.21 0.73 12.57
CA GLU A 94 8.46 1.31 11.48
C GLU A 94 9.08 2.63 10.98
N LYS A 95 9.64 3.43 11.87
CA LYS A 95 10.34 4.67 11.50
C LYS A 95 11.63 4.38 10.72
N THR A 96 12.39 3.37 11.08
CA THR A 96 13.68 3.04 10.43
C THR A 96 13.55 2.15 9.20
N SER A 97 12.37 1.56 8.94
CA SER A 97 12.19 0.62 7.82
C SER A 97 12.54 1.23 6.46
N GLY A 98 12.21 2.51 6.23
CA GLY A 98 12.54 3.19 4.98
C GLY A 98 14.05 3.34 4.74
N LEU A 99 14.83 3.57 5.79
CA LEU A 99 16.29 3.61 5.70
C LEU A 99 16.86 2.24 5.32
N TYR A 100 16.30 1.17 5.91
CA TYR A 100 16.69 -0.19 5.59
C TYR A 100 16.30 -0.59 4.17
N ASP A 101 15.07 -0.30 3.75
CA ASP A 101 14.58 -0.61 2.41
C ASP A 101 15.42 0.08 1.31
N MET A 102 15.93 1.28 1.58
CA MET A 102 16.84 2.01 0.69
C MET A 102 18.31 1.61 0.82
N GLY A 103 18.65 0.68 1.73
CA GLY A 103 20.03 0.25 1.97
C GLY A 103 20.93 1.33 2.57
N LEU A 104 20.36 2.34 3.23
CA LEU A 104 21.09 3.37 3.97
C LEU A 104 21.58 2.87 5.33
N VAL A 105 20.92 1.85 5.85
CA VAL A 105 21.33 1.12 7.04
C VAL A 105 21.32 -0.39 6.77
N ASN A 106 22.15 -1.15 7.47
CA ASN A 106 22.18 -2.61 7.40
C ASN A 106 21.14 -3.25 8.33
N GLU A 107 21.12 -4.59 8.42
CA GLU A 107 20.21 -5.37 9.27
C GLU A 107 20.28 -5.03 10.77
N ASN A 108 21.43 -4.55 11.24
CA ASN A 108 21.62 -4.07 12.61
C ASN A 108 21.31 -2.57 12.75
N HIS A 109 20.71 -1.96 11.75
CA HIS A 109 20.42 -0.53 11.68
C HIS A 109 21.64 0.37 11.94
N ARG A 110 22.84 -0.11 11.52
CA ARG A 110 24.06 0.69 11.43
C ARG A 110 24.12 1.31 10.04
N LEU A 111 24.66 2.51 9.93
CA LEU A 111 24.82 3.18 8.64
C LEU A 111 25.70 2.33 7.71
N THR A 112 25.24 2.16 6.48
CA THR A 112 26.06 1.64 5.37
C THR A 112 26.97 2.76 4.84
N GLU A 113 27.88 2.45 3.91
CA GLU A 113 28.67 3.48 3.20
C GLU A 113 27.74 4.52 2.53
N ALA A 114 26.64 4.07 1.92
CA ALA A 114 25.65 4.96 1.33
C ALA A 114 24.98 5.85 2.39
N GLY A 115 24.65 5.29 3.55
CA GLY A 115 24.11 6.06 4.67
C GLY A 115 25.09 7.08 5.24
N GLN A 116 26.37 6.71 5.37
CA GLN A 116 27.44 7.62 5.81
C GLN A 116 27.64 8.76 4.81
N TYR A 117 27.68 8.44 3.52
CA TYR A 117 27.85 9.44 2.46
C TYR A 117 26.67 10.43 2.40
N LEU A 118 25.43 9.93 2.53
CA LEU A 118 24.25 10.80 2.62
C LEU A 118 24.32 11.72 3.86
N LEU A 119 24.76 11.19 5.00
CA LEU A 119 24.93 11.96 6.21
C LEU A 119 26.02 13.07 6.04
N GLU A 120 27.11 12.79 5.32
CA GLU A 120 28.14 13.77 4.99
C GLU A 120 27.59 14.87 4.08
N ILE A 121 26.88 14.53 3.00
CA ILE A 121 26.20 15.50 2.13
C ILE A 121 25.26 16.38 2.95
N SER A 122 24.49 15.80 3.86
CA SER A 122 23.57 16.53 4.73
C SER A 122 24.28 17.51 5.66
N ARG A 123 25.41 17.12 6.25
CA ARG A 123 26.21 17.96 7.15
C ARG A 123 26.95 19.08 6.42
N THR A 124 27.46 18.82 5.23
CA THR A 124 28.21 19.81 4.40
C THR A 124 27.28 20.71 3.59
N ARG A 125 25.97 20.39 3.56
CA ARG A 125 24.96 21.10 2.75
C ARG A 125 25.33 21.21 1.26
N SER A 126 25.93 20.15 0.71
CA SER A 126 26.35 20.07 -0.71
C SER A 126 25.17 19.88 -1.67
N TYR A 127 23.96 20.25 -1.28
CA TYR A 127 22.74 20.12 -2.09
C TYR A 127 22.71 21.03 -3.32
N ASN A 128 23.46 22.14 -3.30
CA ASN A 128 23.46 23.11 -4.39
C ASN A 128 24.32 22.68 -5.59
N GLU A 129 25.14 21.68 -5.42
CA GLU A 129 25.95 21.14 -6.50
C GLU A 129 25.10 20.20 -7.35
N LYS A 130 25.09 20.41 -8.67
CA LYS A 130 24.33 19.61 -9.62
C LYS A 130 25.24 18.68 -10.41
N THR A 131 24.75 17.46 -10.61
CA THR A 131 25.38 16.44 -11.44
C THR A 131 25.05 16.65 -12.93
N GLU A 132 25.61 15.84 -13.80
CA GLU A 132 25.29 15.83 -15.24
C GLU A 132 23.82 15.56 -15.53
N LEU A 133 23.09 14.88 -14.62
CA LEU A 133 21.65 14.70 -14.69
C LEU A 133 20.85 15.95 -14.27
N GLY A 134 21.52 17.04 -13.89
CA GLY A 134 20.87 18.26 -13.41
C GLY A 134 20.23 18.16 -12.04
N ILE A 135 20.47 17.08 -11.30
CA ILE A 135 19.98 16.82 -9.94
C ILE A 135 21.11 16.92 -8.91
N SER A 136 20.78 17.14 -7.64
CA SER A 136 21.75 17.30 -6.55
C SER A 136 22.42 15.98 -6.16
N TYR A 137 23.54 16.05 -5.39
CA TYR A 137 24.29 14.85 -4.98
C TYR A 137 23.50 13.91 -4.07
N ASP A 138 22.69 14.42 -3.16
CA ASP A 138 21.76 13.60 -2.36
C ASP A 138 20.77 12.86 -3.25
N SER A 139 20.22 13.53 -4.25
CA SER A 139 19.27 12.95 -5.20
C SER A 139 19.88 11.86 -6.06
N ILE A 140 21.16 11.99 -6.49
CA ILE A 140 21.90 10.93 -7.17
C ILE A 140 22.09 9.73 -6.25
N LEU A 141 22.39 9.96 -4.98
CA LEU A 141 22.54 8.87 -4.03
C LEU A 141 21.22 8.15 -3.83
N TYR A 142 20.12 8.87 -3.63
CA TYR A 142 18.77 8.27 -3.54
C TYR A 142 18.42 7.53 -4.82
N LEU A 143 18.71 8.08 -6.00
CA LEU A 143 18.51 7.41 -7.28
C LEU A 143 19.27 6.07 -7.32
N GLY A 144 20.57 6.08 -7.01
CA GLY A 144 21.40 4.88 -6.97
C GLY A 144 20.88 3.81 -6.00
N GLN A 145 20.40 4.23 -4.83
CA GLN A 145 19.85 3.31 -3.83
C GLN A 145 18.47 2.76 -4.25
N LEU A 146 17.60 3.60 -4.78
CA LEU A 146 16.29 3.15 -5.25
C LEU A 146 16.36 2.26 -6.49
N LEU A 147 17.37 2.45 -7.37
CA LEU A 147 17.64 1.51 -8.48
C LEU A 147 18.04 0.11 -7.98
N LYS A 148 18.70 0.02 -6.82
CA LYS A 148 19.10 -1.24 -6.18
C LYS A 148 17.96 -1.82 -5.33
N THR A 149 17.03 -0.98 -4.86
CA THR A 149 15.93 -1.40 -3.99
C THR A 149 15.08 -2.46 -4.68
N SER A 150 15.01 -3.63 -4.07
CA SER A 150 14.26 -4.77 -4.57
C SER A 150 13.28 -5.28 -3.52
N LEU A 151 12.07 -5.61 -3.95
CA LEU A 151 10.98 -6.08 -3.11
C LEU A 151 10.55 -7.49 -3.50
N LYS A 152 10.42 -8.37 -2.52
CA LYS A 152 9.93 -9.73 -2.76
C LYS A 152 8.40 -9.75 -2.73
N ILE A 153 7.78 -10.06 -3.87
CA ILE A 153 6.33 -10.19 -4.02
C ILE A 153 6.00 -11.65 -4.41
N GLY A 154 5.57 -12.42 -3.42
CA GLY A 154 5.44 -13.87 -3.60
C GLY A 154 6.80 -14.51 -3.92
N LYS A 155 6.93 -15.11 -5.11
CA LYS A 155 8.20 -15.67 -5.62
C LYS A 155 9.01 -14.71 -6.48
N ASN A 156 8.44 -13.56 -6.84
CA ASN A 156 9.07 -12.58 -7.74
C ASN A 156 9.88 -11.54 -6.95
N ILE A 157 10.92 -10.99 -7.58
CA ILE A 157 11.69 -9.85 -7.09
C ILE A 157 11.41 -8.68 -8.03
N VAL A 158 10.92 -7.58 -7.47
CA VAL A 158 10.55 -6.37 -8.20
C VAL A 158 11.45 -5.23 -7.81
N ARG A 159 11.88 -4.43 -8.77
CA ARG A 159 12.57 -3.15 -8.57
C ARG A 159 11.63 -1.99 -8.93
N PRO A 160 10.93 -1.39 -7.96
CA PRO A 160 9.87 -0.43 -8.23
C PRO A 160 10.29 0.76 -9.07
N LEU A 161 11.48 1.32 -8.82
CA LEU A 161 11.97 2.45 -9.59
C LEU A 161 12.18 2.10 -11.06
N ILE A 162 12.74 0.91 -11.36
CA ILE A 162 12.94 0.45 -12.75
C ILE A 162 11.60 0.28 -13.46
N VAL A 163 10.59 -0.28 -12.79
CA VAL A 163 9.23 -0.40 -13.33
C VAL A 163 8.67 0.97 -13.71
N VAL A 164 8.77 1.95 -12.82
CA VAL A 164 8.25 3.31 -13.08
C VAL A 164 9.01 3.99 -14.21
N LEU A 165 10.34 3.90 -14.24
CA LEU A 165 11.17 4.46 -15.32
C LEU A 165 10.81 3.84 -16.67
N TYR A 166 10.69 2.51 -16.74
CA TYR A 166 10.29 1.80 -17.96
C TYR A 166 8.92 2.26 -18.46
N LEU A 167 7.93 2.30 -17.58
CA LEU A 167 6.57 2.70 -17.96
C LEU A 167 6.50 4.15 -18.44
N ILE A 168 7.15 5.09 -17.75
CA ILE A 168 7.16 6.51 -18.16
C ILE A 168 7.94 6.69 -19.47
N THR A 169 9.07 6.00 -19.66
CA THR A 169 9.82 6.07 -20.91
C THR A 169 8.99 5.55 -22.09
N LYS A 170 8.23 4.47 -21.90
CA LYS A 170 7.40 3.87 -22.95
C LYS A 170 6.09 4.64 -23.21
N LEU A 171 5.50 5.25 -22.17
CA LEU A 171 4.17 5.86 -22.20
C LEU A 171 4.16 7.38 -22.17
N ASP A 172 5.34 8.01 -22.01
CA ASP A 172 5.60 9.43 -21.86
C ASP A 172 5.25 10.00 -20.48
N TYR A 173 4.13 9.60 -19.91
CA TYR A 173 3.66 9.98 -18.57
C TYR A 173 2.78 8.88 -17.97
N LEU A 174 2.42 9.04 -16.70
CA LEU A 174 1.42 8.23 -16.00
C LEU A 174 0.41 9.17 -15.34
N SER A 175 -0.88 9.04 -15.65
CA SER A 175 -1.91 9.74 -14.87
C SER A 175 -1.90 9.26 -13.41
N TYR A 176 -2.46 10.05 -12.48
CA TYR A 176 -2.47 9.63 -11.07
C TYR A 176 -3.27 8.35 -10.83
N ASP A 177 -4.30 8.08 -11.61
CA ASP A 177 -5.04 6.82 -11.49
C ASP A 177 -4.24 5.64 -12.03
N GLU A 178 -3.50 5.79 -13.13
CA GLU A 178 -2.57 4.77 -13.63
C GLU A 178 -1.44 4.50 -12.61
N PHE A 179 -0.81 5.56 -12.11
CA PHE A 179 0.27 5.46 -11.13
C PHE A 179 -0.19 4.85 -9.80
N ARG A 180 -1.41 5.17 -9.36
CA ARG A 180 -2.01 4.67 -8.13
C ARG A 180 -2.44 3.21 -8.22
N TYR A 181 -3.17 2.87 -9.27
CA TYR A 181 -3.92 1.62 -9.33
C TYR A 181 -3.28 0.54 -10.18
N LEU A 182 -2.46 0.90 -11.17
CA LEU A 182 -1.93 -0.04 -12.14
C LEU A 182 -0.42 -0.30 -11.92
N VAL A 183 0.36 0.75 -11.77
CA VAL A 183 1.81 0.62 -11.63
C VAL A 183 2.23 -0.30 -10.48
N PRO A 184 1.65 -0.25 -9.27
CA PRO A 184 2.01 -1.17 -8.20
C PRO A 184 1.68 -2.65 -8.46
N LEU A 185 0.84 -2.94 -9.47
CA LEU A 185 0.51 -4.31 -9.89
C LEU A 185 1.61 -4.95 -10.75
N CYS A 186 2.56 -4.17 -11.28
CA CYS A 186 3.69 -4.65 -12.05
C CYS A 186 4.68 -5.40 -11.14
N THR A 187 4.46 -6.69 -10.95
CA THR A 187 5.22 -7.53 -10.01
C THR A 187 6.24 -8.46 -10.68
N ASP A 188 6.31 -8.43 -12.01
CA ASP A 188 7.25 -9.14 -12.88
C ASP A 188 7.22 -8.52 -14.29
N ASP A 189 8.08 -9.00 -15.20
CA ASP A 189 8.20 -8.48 -16.56
C ASP A 189 6.89 -8.68 -17.34
N PHE A 190 6.23 -9.83 -17.17
CA PHE A 190 4.96 -10.11 -17.83
C PHE A 190 3.88 -9.12 -17.42
N SER A 191 3.65 -8.95 -16.13
CA SER A 191 2.66 -7.99 -15.62
C SER A 191 3.02 -6.55 -15.99
N THR A 192 4.31 -6.19 -16.07
CA THR A 192 4.75 -4.85 -16.47
C THR A 192 4.43 -4.58 -17.94
N SER A 193 4.73 -5.52 -18.84
CA SER A 193 4.38 -5.40 -20.25
C SER A 193 2.87 -5.36 -20.46
N TYR A 194 2.14 -6.25 -19.81
CA TYR A 194 0.68 -6.29 -19.86
C TYR A 194 0.04 -4.98 -19.39
N ILE A 195 0.46 -4.44 -18.25
CA ILE A 195 -0.05 -3.16 -17.72
C ILE A 195 0.29 -2.00 -18.68
N SER A 196 1.47 -1.99 -19.29
CA SER A 196 1.83 -0.98 -20.28
C SER A 196 0.87 -0.95 -21.48
N GLU A 197 0.55 -2.11 -22.04
CA GLU A 197 -0.41 -2.23 -23.14
C GLU A 197 -1.82 -1.85 -22.72
N LEU A 198 -2.22 -2.26 -21.52
CA LEU A 198 -3.52 -1.97 -20.97
C LEU A 198 -3.72 -0.47 -20.72
N ILE A 199 -2.70 0.26 -20.23
CA ILE A 199 -2.76 1.72 -20.09
C ILE A 199 -3.05 2.37 -21.45
N GLN A 200 -2.42 1.92 -22.53
CA GLN A 200 -2.70 2.43 -23.88
C GLN A 200 -4.15 2.16 -24.29
N GLN A 201 -4.68 0.97 -23.99
CA GLN A 201 -6.08 0.64 -24.27
C GLN A 201 -7.06 1.50 -23.46
N LEU A 202 -6.80 1.71 -22.16
CA LEU A 202 -7.62 2.57 -21.29
C LEU A 202 -7.63 4.02 -21.80
N ARG A 203 -6.48 4.55 -22.22
CA ARG A 203 -6.35 5.88 -22.82
C ARG A 203 -7.12 5.98 -24.16
N ALA A 204 -7.24 4.89 -24.89
CA ALA A 204 -8.07 4.77 -26.08
C ALA A 204 -9.57 4.51 -25.78
N GLY A 205 -9.99 4.61 -24.51
CA GLY A 205 -11.39 4.43 -24.09
C GLY A 205 -11.85 2.97 -24.04
N LYS A 206 -10.92 2.00 -24.05
CA LYS A 206 -11.23 0.56 -24.00
C LYS A 206 -11.04 0.01 -22.58
N GLY A 207 -12.11 -0.50 -21.97
CA GLY A 207 -12.09 -1.07 -20.63
C GLY A 207 -12.13 -0.01 -19.51
N ASN A 208 -11.88 -0.44 -18.29
CA ASN A 208 -11.80 0.42 -17.10
C ASN A 208 -10.86 -0.17 -16.03
N ILE A 209 -10.38 0.68 -15.14
CA ILE A 209 -9.41 0.32 -14.09
C ILE A 209 -9.98 -0.71 -13.11
N ASP A 210 -11.27 -0.62 -12.76
CA ASP A 210 -11.87 -1.51 -11.76
C ASP A 210 -11.93 -2.96 -12.25
N ASP A 211 -12.30 -3.18 -13.51
CA ASP A 211 -12.31 -4.52 -14.10
C ASP A 211 -10.88 -5.04 -14.26
N THR A 212 -9.95 -4.21 -14.67
CA THR A 212 -8.53 -4.56 -14.69
C THR A 212 -8.01 -5.06 -13.34
N ILE A 213 -8.34 -4.36 -12.24
CA ILE A 213 -7.92 -4.79 -10.91
C ILE A 213 -8.55 -6.14 -10.55
N LYS A 214 -9.85 -6.35 -10.85
CA LYS A 214 -10.52 -7.64 -10.61
C LYS A 214 -9.85 -8.78 -11.36
N ASP A 215 -9.59 -8.60 -12.66
CA ASP A 215 -8.94 -9.61 -13.50
C ASP A 215 -7.53 -9.91 -13.01
N PHE A 216 -6.79 -8.87 -12.63
CA PHE A 216 -5.46 -9.03 -12.05
C PHE A 216 -5.50 -9.79 -10.72
N LEU A 217 -6.44 -9.50 -9.83
CA LEU A 217 -6.62 -10.25 -8.59
C LEU A 217 -6.93 -11.72 -8.88
N LEU A 218 -7.85 -12.00 -9.82
CA LEU A 218 -8.21 -13.37 -10.20
C LEU A 218 -7.08 -14.13 -10.91
N SER A 219 -6.09 -13.45 -11.47
CA SER A 219 -4.87 -14.10 -11.97
C SER A 219 -4.00 -14.69 -10.83
N LYS A 220 -4.21 -14.24 -9.59
CA LYS A 220 -3.50 -14.75 -8.42
C LYS A 220 -4.25 -15.95 -7.82
N GLN A 221 -3.52 -17.06 -7.62
CA GLN A 221 -4.11 -18.33 -7.20
C GLN A 221 -4.94 -18.24 -5.92
N ASN A 222 -4.49 -17.45 -4.94
CA ASN A 222 -5.21 -17.28 -3.68
C ASN A 222 -6.58 -16.59 -3.83
N TYR A 223 -6.68 -15.59 -4.71
CA TYR A 223 -7.95 -14.91 -4.97
C TYR A 223 -8.89 -15.78 -5.80
N LYS A 224 -8.35 -16.50 -6.79
CA LYS A 224 -9.12 -17.45 -7.60
C LYS A 224 -9.68 -18.57 -6.73
N ALA A 225 -8.84 -19.22 -5.92
CA ALA A 225 -9.28 -20.27 -5.00
C ALA A 225 -10.28 -19.76 -3.96
N GLY A 226 -10.15 -18.51 -3.50
CA GLY A 226 -11.12 -17.87 -2.61
C GLY A 226 -12.50 -17.70 -3.26
N LEU A 227 -12.52 -17.24 -4.50
CA LEU A 227 -13.76 -17.11 -5.26
C LEU A 227 -14.45 -18.48 -5.45
N GLU A 228 -13.70 -19.47 -5.93
CA GLU A 228 -14.22 -20.83 -6.15
C GLU A 228 -14.78 -21.43 -4.85
N ARG A 229 -14.06 -21.27 -3.73
CA ARG A 229 -14.54 -21.73 -2.42
C ARG A 229 -15.83 -21.03 -2.00
N PHE A 230 -15.90 -19.70 -2.17
CA PHE A 230 -17.04 -18.90 -1.72
C PHE A 230 -18.31 -19.15 -2.53
N VAL A 231 -18.15 -19.40 -3.83
CA VAL A 231 -19.28 -19.65 -4.73
C VAL A 231 -19.82 -21.07 -4.59
N ASN A 232 -18.94 -22.08 -4.41
CA ASN A 232 -19.32 -23.50 -4.48
C ASN A 232 -19.70 -24.14 -3.14
N ASN A 233 -19.69 -23.40 -2.03
CA ASN A 233 -20.08 -23.92 -0.72
C ASN A 233 -21.33 -23.19 -0.20
N GLU A 234 -22.05 -23.82 0.70
CA GLU A 234 -23.11 -23.15 1.44
C GLU A 234 -22.51 -21.97 2.24
N TYR A 235 -23.27 -20.88 2.33
CA TYR A 235 -22.82 -19.70 3.04
C TYR A 235 -22.73 -19.97 4.54
N SER A 236 -21.61 -19.53 5.13
CA SER A 236 -21.47 -19.33 6.57
C SER A 236 -20.54 -18.12 6.84
N PRO A 237 -20.64 -17.49 8.03
CA PRO A 237 -19.69 -16.46 8.45
C PRO A 237 -18.21 -16.91 8.38
N GLU A 238 -17.96 -18.18 8.77
CA GLU A 238 -16.63 -18.78 8.74
C GLU A 238 -16.10 -18.90 7.31
N LEU A 239 -16.97 -19.30 6.36
CA LEU A 239 -16.61 -19.33 4.94
C LEU A 239 -16.17 -17.96 4.45
N LEU A 240 -16.96 -16.91 4.70
CA LEU A 240 -16.63 -15.55 4.27
C LEU A 240 -15.32 -15.07 4.90
N LEU A 241 -15.12 -15.29 6.20
CA LEU A 241 -13.87 -14.94 6.87
C LEU A 241 -12.67 -15.73 6.34
N SER A 242 -12.87 -16.99 5.90
CA SER A 242 -11.81 -17.82 5.31
C SER A 242 -11.30 -17.27 3.97
N VAL A 243 -12.17 -16.62 3.21
CA VAL A 243 -11.85 -16.04 1.89
C VAL A 243 -11.56 -14.54 1.96
N GLY A 244 -11.53 -13.94 3.14
CA GLY A 244 -11.34 -12.50 3.35
C GLY A 244 -10.00 -11.94 2.90
N MET A 245 -8.97 -12.78 2.74
CA MET A 245 -7.62 -12.41 2.27
C MET A 245 -6.94 -11.31 3.10
N ASN A 246 -7.36 -11.11 4.36
CA ASN A 246 -6.72 -10.14 5.22
C ASN A 246 -5.61 -10.78 6.06
N ARG A 247 -4.37 -10.39 5.79
CA ARG A 247 -3.20 -10.93 6.51
C ARG A 247 -3.07 -10.46 7.95
N LYS A 248 -3.70 -9.32 8.33
CA LYS A 248 -3.54 -8.76 9.68
C LYS A 248 -4.35 -9.53 10.72
N SER A 249 -5.64 -9.72 10.48
CA SER A 249 -6.49 -10.55 11.33
C SER A 249 -7.89 -10.71 10.71
N ALA A 250 -8.64 -11.73 11.13
CA ALA A 250 -10.03 -11.90 10.77
C ALA A 250 -10.93 -10.72 11.21
N ASN A 251 -10.52 -9.96 12.22
CA ASN A 251 -11.28 -8.81 12.70
C ASN A 251 -11.48 -7.73 11.63
N TYR A 252 -10.56 -7.60 10.67
CA TYR A 252 -10.72 -6.65 9.56
C TYR A 252 -11.77 -7.11 8.54
N ASP A 253 -12.09 -8.40 8.51
CA ASP A 253 -13.06 -8.98 7.59
C ASP A 253 -14.43 -9.18 8.22
N LYS A 254 -14.55 -9.16 9.57
CA LYS A 254 -15.83 -9.30 10.29
C LYS A 254 -16.96 -8.39 9.81
N PRO A 255 -16.72 -7.09 9.51
CA PRO A 255 -17.80 -6.23 9.02
C PRO A 255 -18.43 -6.70 7.71
N TYR A 256 -17.71 -7.51 6.91
CA TYR A 256 -18.26 -8.06 5.67
C TYR A 256 -19.30 -9.16 5.89
N VAL A 257 -19.29 -9.81 7.05
CA VAL A 257 -20.32 -10.81 7.40
C VAL A 257 -21.67 -10.13 7.49
N ALA A 258 -21.80 -9.10 8.33
CA ALA A 258 -23.06 -8.36 8.48
C ALA A 258 -23.49 -7.73 7.14
N LEU A 259 -22.57 -7.08 6.43
CA LEU A 259 -22.86 -6.48 5.13
C LEU A 259 -23.38 -7.51 4.11
N TYR A 260 -22.78 -8.71 4.05
CA TYR A 260 -23.25 -9.76 3.14
C TYR A 260 -24.65 -10.21 3.51
N GLU A 261 -24.89 -10.50 4.78
CA GLU A 261 -26.18 -11.02 5.27
C GLU A 261 -27.31 -10.02 5.05
N ASP A 262 -27.10 -8.74 5.33
CA ASP A 262 -28.12 -7.72 5.11
C ASP A 262 -28.31 -7.41 3.62
N LEU A 263 -27.25 -7.42 2.80
CA LEU A 263 -27.39 -7.34 1.33
C LEU A 263 -28.14 -8.55 0.77
N TYR A 264 -27.84 -9.75 1.24
CA TYR A 264 -28.53 -10.97 0.83
C TYR A 264 -30.05 -10.87 1.11
N LYS A 265 -30.44 -10.48 2.33
CA LYS A 265 -31.84 -10.30 2.71
C LYS A 265 -32.53 -9.25 1.85
N VAL A 266 -31.88 -8.11 1.61
CA VAL A 266 -32.47 -7.05 0.77
C VAL A 266 -32.70 -7.51 -0.67
N TYR A 267 -31.74 -8.22 -1.26
CA TYR A 267 -31.78 -8.53 -2.68
C TYR A 267 -32.39 -9.88 -3.01
N MET A 268 -32.09 -10.91 -2.22
CA MET A 268 -32.53 -12.29 -2.50
C MET A 268 -33.85 -12.59 -1.80
N GLU A 269 -34.03 -12.11 -0.57
CA GLU A 269 -35.26 -12.32 0.19
C GLU A 269 -36.28 -11.17 0.08
N GLN A 270 -35.89 -10.07 -0.56
CA GLN A 270 -36.68 -8.83 -0.70
C GLN A 270 -37.11 -8.20 0.65
N ASP A 271 -36.28 -8.40 1.69
CA ASP A 271 -36.50 -7.80 3.01
C ASP A 271 -35.92 -6.37 3.04
N TYR A 272 -36.74 -5.42 2.62
CA TYR A 272 -36.33 -3.99 2.54
C TYR A 272 -36.18 -3.32 3.91
N SER A 273 -36.61 -3.96 5.00
CA SER A 273 -36.36 -3.45 6.35
C SER A 273 -34.87 -3.38 6.69
N LYS A 274 -34.03 -4.15 5.99
CA LYS A 274 -32.59 -4.21 6.17
C LYS A 274 -31.80 -3.09 5.54
N VAL A 275 -32.42 -2.24 4.72
CA VAL A 275 -31.73 -1.11 4.07
C VAL A 275 -31.13 -0.13 5.08
N GLU A 276 -31.77 0.08 6.22
CA GLU A 276 -31.26 0.93 7.30
C GLU A 276 -30.04 0.28 7.98
N ALA A 277 -30.08 -1.03 8.21
CA ALA A 277 -28.96 -1.79 8.77
C ALA A 277 -27.70 -1.69 7.89
N LEU A 278 -27.83 -1.69 6.56
CA LEU A 278 -26.71 -1.51 5.64
C LEU A 278 -25.93 -0.22 5.89
N LEU A 279 -26.57 0.87 6.29
CA LEU A 279 -25.88 2.13 6.61
C LEU A 279 -25.04 2.00 7.88
N VAL A 280 -25.54 1.24 8.87
CA VAL A 280 -24.81 0.94 10.11
C VAL A 280 -23.60 0.06 9.80
N ASP A 281 -23.80 -1.02 9.03
CA ASP A 281 -22.69 -1.91 8.64
C ASP A 281 -21.59 -1.16 7.90
N LEU A 282 -21.98 -0.33 6.94
CA LEU A 282 -21.02 0.46 6.17
C LEU A 282 -20.23 1.45 7.03
N SER A 283 -20.75 1.86 8.19
CA SER A 283 -20.01 2.72 9.12
C SER A 283 -18.91 1.98 9.88
N SER A 284 -18.96 0.64 9.94
CA SER A 284 -17.97 -0.22 10.57
C SER A 284 -16.69 -0.37 9.75
N PHE A 285 -16.69 0.03 8.46
CA PHE A 285 -15.54 -0.03 7.58
C PHE A 285 -14.67 1.22 7.69
N GLN A 286 -13.40 1.10 7.27
CA GLN A 286 -12.56 2.27 7.01
C GLN A 286 -13.26 3.21 6.03
N SER A 287 -13.08 4.53 6.22
CA SER A 287 -13.84 5.55 5.49
C SER A 287 -13.72 5.44 3.96
N SER A 288 -12.57 5.03 3.42
CA SER A 288 -12.36 4.84 1.98
C SER A 288 -13.20 3.67 1.43
N ILE A 289 -13.25 2.55 2.15
CA ILE A 289 -14.05 1.36 1.78
C ILE A 289 -15.53 1.68 1.92
N SER A 290 -15.94 2.27 3.04
CA SER A 290 -17.31 2.72 3.29
C SER A 290 -17.84 3.62 2.17
N LYS A 291 -17.05 4.62 1.74
CA LYS A 291 -17.43 5.52 0.64
C LYS A 291 -17.62 4.78 -0.68
N LYS A 292 -16.78 3.80 -0.99
CA LYS A 292 -16.87 3.01 -2.23
C LYS A 292 -18.17 2.17 -2.26
N TRP A 293 -18.47 1.47 -1.17
CA TRP A 293 -19.72 0.73 -1.04
C TRP A 293 -20.94 1.65 -1.10
N LYS A 294 -20.95 2.77 -0.37
CA LYS A 294 -22.05 3.76 -0.42
C LYS A 294 -22.25 4.31 -1.84
N LYS A 295 -21.17 4.56 -2.59
CA LYS A 295 -21.26 5.01 -3.96
C LYS A 295 -21.92 3.98 -4.88
N ILE A 296 -21.62 2.70 -4.74
CA ILE A 296 -22.28 1.65 -5.53
C ILE A 296 -23.76 1.50 -5.11
N LEU A 297 -24.03 1.35 -3.82
CA LEU A 297 -25.36 0.99 -3.32
C LEU A 297 -26.36 2.15 -3.40
N PHE A 298 -25.92 3.36 -3.08
CA PHE A 298 -26.83 4.52 -2.99
C PHE A 298 -26.69 5.52 -4.14
N LYS A 299 -25.63 5.42 -4.94
CA LYS A 299 -25.37 6.34 -6.09
C LYS A 299 -25.59 7.82 -5.69
N SER A 300 -26.45 8.53 -6.44
CA SER A 300 -26.80 9.92 -6.16
C SER A 300 -27.70 10.12 -4.92
N ALA A 301 -28.27 9.04 -4.39
CA ALA A 301 -29.15 9.08 -3.21
C ALA A 301 -28.42 9.08 -1.87
N MET A 302 -27.09 9.18 -1.82
CA MET A 302 -26.32 9.14 -0.56
C MET A 302 -26.74 10.18 0.49
N LYS A 303 -27.29 11.32 0.05
CA LYS A 303 -27.79 12.41 0.91
C LYS A 303 -29.32 12.47 0.98
N ALA A 304 -30.00 11.50 0.41
CA ALA A 304 -31.46 11.49 0.35
C ALA A 304 -32.07 10.88 1.64
N THR A 305 -33.42 10.90 1.72
CA THR A 305 -34.14 10.21 2.78
C THR A 305 -33.93 8.70 2.71
N ILE A 306 -34.10 7.98 3.84
CA ILE A 306 -33.95 6.51 3.94
C ILE A 306 -34.79 5.80 2.87
N LYS A 307 -36.04 6.25 2.62
CA LYS A 307 -36.87 5.69 1.57
C LYS A 307 -36.22 5.77 0.19
N LYS A 308 -35.71 6.95 -0.20
CA LYS A 308 -35.03 7.13 -1.49
C LYS A 308 -33.70 6.38 -1.56
N GLN A 309 -33.01 6.24 -0.43
CA GLN A 309 -31.81 5.42 -0.35
C GLN A 309 -32.17 3.94 -0.56
N GLY A 310 -33.24 3.44 0.04
CA GLY A 310 -33.76 2.10 -0.17
C GLY A 310 -34.10 1.81 -1.64
N GLU A 311 -34.84 2.73 -2.28
CA GLU A 311 -35.14 2.62 -3.71
C GLU A 311 -33.86 2.60 -4.58
N ALA A 312 -32.83 3.35 -4.19
CA ALA A 312 -31.55 3.37 -4.90
C ALA A 312 -30.78 2.06 -4.74
N VAL A 313 -30.73 1.49 -3.53
CA VAL A 313 -30.10 0.20 -3.25
C VAL A 313 -30.71 -0.89 -4.11
N LEU A 314 -32.03 -0.96 -4.20
CA LEU A 314 -32.75 -1.97 -5.01
C LEU A 314 -32.40 -1.92 -6.50
N LYS A 315 -32.06 -0.71 -7.01
CA LYS A 315 -31.69 -0.48 -8.42
C LYS A 315 -30.18 -0.46 -8.64
N ALA A 316 -29.40 -0.69 -7.63
CA ALA A 316 -27.96 -0.43 -7.68
C ALA A 316 -27.16 -1.54 -8.37
N LEU A 317 -27.59 -2.79 -8.23
CA LEU A 317 -26.83 -3.93 -8.74
C LEU A 317 -26.90 -4.02 -10.27
N PRO A 318 -25.81 -4.47 -10.92
CA PRO A 318 -25.82 -4.75 -12.35
C PRO A 318 -26.82 -5.83 -12.70
N VAL A 319 -27.32 -5.78 -13.95
CA VAL A 319 -28.16 -6.83 -14.52
C VAL A 319 -27.45 -8.18 -14.44
N GLY A 320 -28.18 -9.24 -14.11
CA GLY A 320 -27.64 -10.59 -13.99
C GLY A 320 -27.08 -10.95 -12.61
N VAL A 321 -26.80 -9.96 -11.73
CA VAL A 321 -26.30 -10.26 -10.37
C VAL A 321 -27.32 -10.99 -9.52
N LEU A 322 -28.60 -10.74 -9.75
CA LEU A 322 -29.73 -11.34 -8.98
C LEU A 322 -30.32 -12.57 -9.65
N ASP A 323 -29.76 -13.04 -10.77
CA ASP A 323 -30.28 -14.22 -11.49
C ASP A 323 -30.07 -15.52 -10.70
N SER A 324 -29.06 -15.55 -9.82
CA SER A 324 -28.78 -16.67 -8.94
C SER A 324 -27.99 -16.25 -7.70
N GLU A 325 -28.04 -17.07 -6.65
CA GLU A 325 -27.20 -16.88 -5.47
C GLU A 325 -25.70 -16.94 -5.83
N GLU A 326 -25.32 -17.79 -6.78
CA GLU A 326 -23.97 -17.87 -7.30
C GLU A 326 -23.52 -16.52 -7.89
N SER A 327 -24.33 -15.90 -8.74
CA SER A 327 -24.07 -14.60 -9.36
C SER A 327 -23.92 -13.50 -8.30
N PHE A 328 -24.78 -13.51 -7.29
CA PHE A 328 -24.71 -12.56 -6.17
C PHE A 328 -23.43 -12.75 -5.34
N ARG A 329 -23.05 -13.98 -4.99
CA ARG A 329 -21.81 -14.29 -4.26
C ARG A 329 -20.58 -13.88 -5.05
N ARG A 330 -20.55 -14.16 -6.34
CA ARG A 330 -19.47 -13.73 -7.25
C ARG A 330 -19.34 -12.22 -7.26
N PHE A 331 -20.43 -11.50 -7.42
CA PHE A 331 -20.46 -10.04 -7.38
C PHE A 331 -19.93 -9.50 -6.03
N PHE A 332 -20.45 -10.03 -4.93
CA PHE A 332 -20.04 -9.62 -3.58
C PHE A 332 -18.54 -9.84 -3.35
N TYR A 333 -18.04 -11.03 -3.66
CA TYR A 333 -16.63 -11.38 -3.52
C TYR A 333 -15.72 -10.45 -4.31
N LEU A 334 -16.02 -10.26 -5.59
CA LEU A 334 -15.21 -9.41 -6.48
C LEU A 334 -15.24 -7.95 -6.04
N THR A 335 -16.38 -7.43 -5.63
CA THR A 335 -16.53 -6.06 -5.14
C THR A 335 -15.81 -5.84 -3.81
N MET A 336 -15.94 -6.78 -2.88
CA MET A 336 -15.23 -6.78 -1.60
C MET A 336 -13.71 -6.69 -1.82
N HIS A 337 -13.16 -7.56 -2.66
CA HIS A 337 -11.72 -7.59 -2.90
C HIS A 337 -11.23 -6.42 -3.74
N LEU A 338 -12.01 -5.95 -4.70
CA LEU A 338 -11.72 -4.72 -5.44
C LEU A 338 -11.57 -3.52 -4.48
N PHE A 339 -12.51 -3.34 -3.55
CA PHE A 339 -12.46 -2.18 -2.65
C PHE A 339 -11.34 -2.29 -1.61
N LYS A 340 -11.05 -3.49 -1.14
CA LYS A 340 -9.87 -3.74 -0.27
C LYS A 340 -8.57 -3.45 -1.02
N ALA A 341 -8.45 -3.90 -2.28
CA ALA A 341 -7.28 -3.65 -3.11
C ALA A 341 -7.13 -2.15 -3.40
N LYS A 342 -8.19 -1.48 -3.84
CA LYS A 342 -8.15 -0.03 -4.10
C LYS A 342 -7.79 0.78 -2.86
N ALA A 343 -8.34 0.44 -1.69
CA ALA A 343 -7.98 1.11 -0.45
C ALA A 343 -6.48 0.95 -0.12
N THR A 344 -5.92 -0.25 -0.33
CA THR A 344 -4.50 -0.49 -0.12
C THR A 344 -3.64 0.28 -1.12
N LEU A 345 -4.00 0.29 -2.40
CA LEU A 345 -3.29 1.03 -3.46
C LEU A 345 -3.30 2.55 -3.20
N GLU A 346 -4.45 3.08 -2.78
CA GLU A 346 -4.61 4.49 -2.38
C GLU A 346 -3.71 4.85 -1.19
N ASP A 347 -3.62 3.97 -0.21
CA ASP A 347 -2.79 4.17 0.98
C ASP A 347 -1.29 4.31 0.66
N TYR A 348 -0.80 3.71 -0.41
CA TYR A 348 0.61 3.76 -0.78
C TYR A 348 0.96 4.79 -1.86
N LEU A 349 -0.02 5.45 -2.48
CA LEU A 349 0.24 6.48 -3.50
C LEU A 349 1.19 7.57 -3.00
N ASP A 350 0.87 8.16 -1.85
CA ASP A 350 1.65 9.26 -1.29
C ASP A 350 3.07 8.83 -0.90
N LEU A 351 3.23 7.63 -0.36
CA LEU A 351 4.54 7.08 -0.04
C LEU A 351 5.37 6.84 -1.30
N ASN A 352 4.81 6.15 -2.30
CA ASN A 352 5.51 5.92 -3.56
C ASN A 352 5.97 7.24 -4.20
N ARG A 353 5.11 8.28 -4.20
CA ARG A 353 5.49 9.63 -4.64
C ARG A 353 6.67 10.20 -3.87
N ARG A 354 6.68 10.07 -2.54
CA ARG A 354 7.73 10.62 -1.68
C ARG A 354 9.07 9.95 -1.94
N TYR A 355 9.09 8.61 -2.04
CA TYR A 355 10.31 7.88 -2.35
C TYR A 355 10.85 8.24 -3.73
N LEU A 356 10.02 8.26 -4.76
CA LEU A 356 10.43 8.67 -6.11
C LEU A 356 10.87 10.14 -6.14
N GLY A 357 10.21 10.99 -5.39
CA GLY A 357 10.54 12.41 -5.26
C GLY A 357 11.92 12.69 -4.68
N LEU A 358 12.48 11.78 -3.86
CA LEU A 358 13.85 11.90 -3.35
C LEU A 358 14.89 12.00 -4.46
N THR A 359 14.61 11.41 -5.62
CA THR A 359 15.55 11.39 -6.75
C THR A 359 15.60 12.68 -7.55
N ASN A 360 14.61 13.56 -7.37
CA ASN A 360 14.39 14.75 -8.20
C ASN A 360 14.43 14.50 -9.73
N CYS A 361 14.23 13.22 -10.15
CA CYS A 361 14.10 12.85 -11.56
C CYS A 361 12.66 13.00 -12.08
N PHE A 362 11.67 13.10 -11.19
CA PHE A 362 10.25 13.08 -11.54
C PHE A 362 9.60 14.44 -11.35
N VAL A 363 8.76 14.79 -12.30
CA VAL A 363 7.84 15.95 -12.22
C VAL A 363 6.46 15.45 -11.88
N PHE A 364 5.92 15.95 -10.77
CA PHE A 364 4.55 15.66 -10.30
C PHE A 364 3.68 16.88 -10.55
N THR A 365 2.89 16.86 -11.63
CA THR A 365 1.89 17.90 -11.92
C THR A 365 0.59 17.65 -11.16
N ASP A 366 -0.46 18.42 -11.40
CA ASP A 366 -1.78 18.14 -10.83
C ASP A 366 -2.48 16.93 -11.48
N GLU A 367 -2.07 16.55 -12.70
CA GLU A 367 -2.72 15.51 -13.50
C GLU A 367 -1.93 14.23 -13.64
N HIS A 368 -0.60 14.30 -13.68
CA HIS A 368 0.24 13.17 -14.01
C HIS A 368 1.65 13.23 -13.41
N VAL A 369 2.35 12.12 -13.53
CA VAL A 369 3.76 11.92 -13.19
C VAL A 369 4.54 11.70 -14.47
N THR A 370 5.63 12.44 -14.67
CA THR A 370 6.58 12.27 -15.78
C THR A 370 8.02 12.41 -15.31
N LEU A 371 8.97 12.18 -16.19
CA LEU A 371 10.39 12.48 -15.94
C LEU A 371 10.71 13.92 -16.28
N ASP A 372 11.62 14.53 -15.54
CA ASP A 372 12.23 15.80 -15.93
C ASP A 372 13.04 15.63 -17.23
N VAL A 373 13.25 16.72 -17.94
CA VAL A 373 13.79 16.73 -19.32
C VAL A 373 15.12 15.98 -19.42
N VAL A 374 16.09 16.28 -18.55
CA VAL A 374 17.42 15.66 -18.59
C VAL A 374 17.40 14.18 -18.18
N PRO A 375 16.80 13.80 -17.04
CA PRO A 375 16.59 12.40 -16.71
C PRO A 375 15.84 11.63 -17.80
N LYS A 376 14.82 12.21 -18.43
CA LYS A 376 14.07 11.58 -19.51
C LYS A 376 14.95 11.18 -20.69
N GLN A 377 15.80 12.11 -21.14
CA GLN A 377 16.73 11.84 -22.25
C GLN A 377 17.77 10.79 -21.89
N PHE A 378 18.23 10.76 -20.65
CA PHE A 378 19.18 9.79 -20.16
C PHE A 378 18.57 8.38 -20.10
N PHE A 379 17.41 8.23 -19.48
CA PHE A 379 16.77 6.93 -19.32
C PHE A 379 16.21 6.37 -20.63
N ALA A 380 15.76 7.20 -21.57
CA ALA A 380 15.37 6.76 -22.90
C ALA A 380 16.53 6.00 -23.59
N LYS A 381 17.73 6.54 -23.54
CA LYS A 381 18.93 5.90 -24.11
C LYS A 381 19.37 4.62 -23.39
N ALA A 382 19.02 4.48 -22.12
CA ALA A 382 19.41 3.32 -21.30
C ALA A 382 18.43 2.14 -21.40
N ILE A 383 17.21 2.39 -21.87
CA ILE A 383 16.14 1.40 -21.96
C ILE A 383 16.00 0.85 -23.39
N ASP A 384 16.36 1.62 -24.43
CA ASP A 384 16.50 1.17 -25.82
C ASP A 384 17.71 0.22 -25.98
#